data_05887519019ef262bf147e90fd18f1f4
#
_entry.id   05887519019ef262bf147e90fd18f1f4
#
_cell.length_a   1.000
_cell.length_b   1.000
_cell.length_c   1.000
_cell.angle_alpha   90.00
_cell.angle_beta   90.00
_cell.angle_gamma   90.00
#
_symmetry.space_group_name_H-M   'P 1'
#
loop_
_entity.id
_entity.type
_entity.pdbx_description
1 polymer ?
#
loop_
_entity_poly.entity_id
_entity_poly.type
_entity_poly.pdbx_seq_one_letter_code
_entity_poly.pdbx_strand_id
1 'polypeptide(L)'
;MKNEAILQNLTDFDNKSLLIVDDDNPFRERLSRAMEKKGFEVFQAESVKKGIDAVKVKKPGFAVVDLRLADGNGLEVVKEIQTSNPSSRIIMLTGYGNIPTAVAAIKEGAIDYLAKPADADDV
;
A
#
# COMPACT_ATOMS: atom_id res chain seq x y z
N MET A 1 17.13 2.99 26.82
CA MET A 1 18.08 3.98 26.25
C MET A 1 17.55 4.53 24.95
N LYS A 2 17.89 5.75 24.65
CA LYS A 2 17.38 6.40 23.42
C LYS A 2 17.74 5.62 22.16
N ASN A 3 18.94 5.07 22.09
CA ASN A 3 19.37 4.29 20.92
C ASN A 3 18.56 3.02 20.77
N GLU A 4 18.22 2.40 21.89
CA GLU A 4 17.39 1.20 21.85
C GLU A 4 15.98 1.52 21.42
N ALA A 5 15.42 2.66 21.86
CA ALA A 5 14.11 3.08 21.43
C ALA A 5 14.07 3.39 19.93
N ILE A 6 15.14 4.02 19.42
CA ILE A 6 15.26 4.30 17.99
C ILE A 6 15.40 2.99 17.22
N LEU A 7 16.23 2.08 17.70
CA LEU A 7 16.41 0.76 17.08
C LEU A 7 15.11 -0.03 17.14
N GLN A 8 14.38 0.08 18.25
CA GLN A 8 13.10 -0.60 18.38
C GLN A 8 12.10 -0.07 17.37
N ASN A 9 12.06 1.25 17.16
CA ASN A 9 11.21 1.84 16.14
C ASN A 9 11.60 1.37 14.75
N LEU A 10 12.92 1.28 14.49
CA LEU A 10 13.39 0.74 13.21
C LEU A 10 13.09 -0.75 13.10
N THR A 11 13.16 -1.47 14.20
CA THR A 11 12.81 -2.89 14.24
C THR A 11 11.32 -3.10 13.99
N ASP A 12 10.47 -2.19 14.48
CA ASP A 12 9.04 -2.22 14.16
C ASP A 12 8.80 -2.00 12.67
N PHE A 13 9.75 -1.37 11.98
CA PHE A 13 9.75 -1.24 10.53
C PHE A 13 10.55 -2.34 9.85
N ASP A 14 10.98 -3.37 10.59
CA ASP A 14 11.64 -4.53 9.97
C ASP A 14 10.70 -5.26 9.04
N ASN A 15 9.39 -5.16 9.28
CA ASN A 15 8.43 -5.60 8.29
C ASN A 15 8.37 -4.53 7.20
N LYS A 16 9.43 -4.49 6.40
CA LYS A 16 9.53 -3.60 5.25
C LYS A 16 8.88 -4.19 4.03
N SER A 17 7.99 -5.15 4.23
CA SER A 17 7.21 -5.70 3.14
C SER A 17 6.21 -4.65 2.68
N LEU A 18 6.21 -4.40 1.39
CA LEU A 18 5.34 -3.44 0.75
C LEU A 18 4.54 -4.15 -0.33
N LEU A 19 3.23 -4.10 -0.22
CA LEU A 19 2.34 -4.60 -1.25
C LEU A 19 1.91 -3.44 -2.13
N ILE A 20 2.08 -3.58 -3.43
CA ILE A 20 1.59 -2.61 -4.41
C ILE A 20 0.49 -3.28 -5.22
N VAL A 21 -0.71 -2.72 -5.14
CA VAL A 21 -1.87 -3.22 -5.87
C VAL A 21 -2.29 -2.19 -6.90
N ASP A 22 -2.09 -2.50 -8.16
CA ASP A 22 -2.40 -1.61 -9.28
C ASP A 22 -2.47 -2.44 -10.56
N ASP A 23 -3.49 -2.21 -11.38
CA ASP A 23 -3.65 -2.93 -12.65
C ASP A 23 -2.86 -2.28 -13.80
N ASP A 24 -2.28 -1.11 -13.58
CA ASP A 24 -1.36 -0.46 -14.51
C ASP A 24 0.02 -1.10 -14.38
N ASN A 25 0.31 -2.07 -15.24
CA ASN A 25 1.55 -2.83 -15.14
C ASN A 25 2.81 -1.96 -15.23
N PRO A 26 2.96 -1.05 -16.21
CA PRO A 26 4.16 -0.23 -16.27
C PRO A 26 4.35 0.65 -15.02
N PHE A 27 3.29 1.26 -14.53
CA PHE A 27 3.36 2.08 -13.32
C PHE A 27 3.72 1.24 -12.10
N ARG A 28 3.04 0.11 -11.93
CA ARG A 28 3.28 -0.79 -10.80
C ARG A 28 4.75 -1.27 -10.79
N GLU A 29 5.28 -1.62 -11.94
CA GLU A 29 6.66 -2.10 -12.03
C GLU A 29 7.67 -0.99 -11.73
N ARG A 30 7.43 0.22 -12.24
CA ARG A 30 8.32 1.35 -11.94
C ARG A 30 8.31 1.69 -10.46
N LEU A 31 7.12 1.72 -9.86
CA LEU A 31 7.00 2.00 -8.44
C LEU A 31 7.68 0.92 -7.62
N SER A 32 7.51 -0.34 -8.01
CA SER A 32 8.15 -1.47 -7.33
C SER A 32 9.66 -1.33 -7.32
N ARG A 33 10.24 -1.02 -8.46
CA ARG A 33 11.69 -0.85 -8.56
C ARG A 33 12.19 0.33 -7.71
N ALA A 34 11.44 1.43 -7.72
CA ALA A 34 11.79 2.59 -6.92
C ALA A 34 11.76 2.27 -5.42
N MET A 35 10.74 1.53 -4.99
CA MET A 35 10.60 1.17 -3.58
C MET A 35 11.65 0.14 -3.15
N GLU A 36 12.00 -0.79 -4.02
CA GLU A 36 13.08 -1.74 -3.74
C GLU A 36 14.41 -1.02 -3.51
N LYS A 37 14.67 0.03 -4.29
CA LYS A 37 15.88 0.85 -4.10
C LYS A 37 15.87 1.56 -2.75
N LYS A 38 14.70 1.83 -2.21
CA LYS A 38 14.56 2.46 -0.88
C LYS A 38 14.63 1.45 0.26
N GLY A 39 14.79 0.17 -0.04
CA GLY A 39 14.97 -0.86 0.97
C GLY A 39 13.72 -1.68 1.28
N PHE A 40 12.64 -1.51 0.53
CA PHE A 40 11.44 -2.30 0.73
C PHE A 40 11.53 -3.65 0.05
N GLU A 41 10.91 -4.63 0.67
CA GLU A 41 10.67 -5.93 0.06
C GLU A 41 9.29 -5.85 -0.60
N VAL A 42 9.26 -5.76 -1.93
CA VAL A 42 8.04 -5.43 -2.66
C VAL A 42 7.35 -6.67 -3.20
N PHE A 43 6.04 -6.70 -2.98
CA PHE A 43 5.14 -7.68 -3.58
C PHE A 43 4.14 -6.94 -4.45
N GLN A 44 3.82 -7.50 -5.60
CA GLN A 44 2.93 -6.87 -6.56
C GLN A 44 1.65 -7.67 -6.75
N ALA A 45 0.54 -6.98 -6.90
CA ALA A 45 -0.73 -7.59 -7.26
C ALA A 45 -1.43 -6.70 -8.29
N GLU A 46 -2.03 -7.31 -9.29
CA GLU A 46 -2.65 -6.57 -10.39
C GLU A 46 -4.17 -6.48 -10.26
N SER A 47 -4.75 -7.03 -9.20
CA SER A 47 -6.20 -7.08 -9.03
C SER A 47 -6.57 -7.11 -7.56
N VAL A 48 -7.86 -6.89 -7.28
CA VAL A 48 -8.40 -7.00 -5.92
C VAL A 48 -8.15 -8.40 -5.38
N LYS A 49 -8.49 -9.42 -6.17
CA LYS A 49 -8.34 -10.80 -5.73
C LYS A 49 -6.90 -11.14 -5.39
N LYS A 50 -5.97 -10.80 -6.27
CA LYS A 50 -4.54 -11.06 -6.02
C LYS A 50 -4.03 -10.25 -4.85
N GLY A 51 -4.52 -9.04 -4.69
CA GLY A 51 -4.18 -8.19 -3.55
C GLY A 51 -4.61 -8.82 -2.24
N ILE A 52 -5.84 -9.28 -2.17
CA ILE A 52 -6.36 -9.95 -0.97
C ILE A 52 -5.58 -11.23 -0.66
N ASP A 53 -5.31 -12.02 -1.68
CA ASP A 53 -4.52 -13.24 -1.50
C ASP A 53 -3.12 -12.94 -0.97
N ALA A 54 -2.48 -11.91 -1.50
CA ALA A 54 -1.16 -11.48 -1.04
C ALA A 54 -1.20 -11.01 0.41
N VAL A 55 -2.22 -10.27 0.80
CA VAL A 55 -2.38 -9.80 2.18
C VAL A 55 -2.48 -10.98 3.14
N LYS A 56 -3.25 -11.99 2.79
CA LYS A 56 -3.44 -13.17 3.64
C LYS A 56 -2.15 -13.94 3.86
N VAL A 57 -1.30 -13.99 2.84
CA VAL A 57 -0.04 -14.75 2.89
C VAL A 57 1.08 -13.93 3.50
N LYS A 58 1.22 -12.68 3.10
CA LYS A 58 2.41 -11.87 3.42
C LYS A 58 2.20 -10.91 4.60
N LYS A 59 0.97 -10.53 4.90
CA LYS A 59 0.66 -9.56 5.96
C LYS A 59 1.59 -8.34 5.88
N PRO A 60 1.53 -7.59 4.78
CA PRO A 60 2.51 -6.52 4.53
C PRO A 60 2.44 -5.42 5.58
N GLY A 61 3.62 -4.86 5.91
CA GLY A 61 3.71 -3.72 6.82
C GLY A 61 3.30 -2.41 6.16
N PHE A 62 3.39 -2.35 4.84
CA PHE A 62 3.05 -1.17 4.05
C PHE A 62 2.27 -1.60 2.81
N ALA A 63 1.41 -0.72 2.32
CA ALA A 63 0.68 -0.99 1.10
C ALA A 63 0.41 0.28 0.33
N VAL A 64 0.50 0.19 -0.99
CA VAL A 64 0.06 1.21 -1.93
C VAL A 64 -1.01 0.54 -2.78
N VAL A 65 -2.24 1.06 -2.71
CA VAL A 65 -3.38 0.41 -3.31
C VAL A 65 -4.12 1.38 -4.23
N ASP A 66 -4.25 1.00 -5.51
CA ASP A 66 -5.07 1.76 -6.45
C ASP A 66 -6.54 1.58 -6.08
N LEU A 67 -7.25 2.68 -6.06
CA LEU A 67 -8.67 2.67 -5.71
C LEU A 67 -9.50 1.94 -6.76
N ARG A 68 -9.19 2.12 -8.04
CA ARG A 68 -9.95 1.51 -9.14
C ARG A 68 -9.15 0.40 -9.79
N LEU A 69 -9.67 -0.80 -9.67
CA LEU A 69 -9.07 -1.99 -10.26
C LEU A 69 -10.08 -2.63 -11.20
N ALA A 70 -9.60 -3.41 -12.16
CA ALA A 70 -10.46 -4.00 -13.18
C ALA A 70 -11.55 -4.90 -12.60
N ASP A 71 -11.25 -5.58 -11.49
CA ASP A 71 -12.17 -6.53 -10.85
C ASP A 71 -12.85 -5.99 -9.59
N GLY A 72 -12.71 -4.69 -9.31
CA GLY A 72 -13.39 -4.11 -8.16
C GLY A 72 -12.72 -2.86 -7.59
N ASN A 73 -12.96 -2.65 -6.32
CA ASN A 73 -12.53 -1.46 -5.61
C ASN A 73 -11.39 -1.78 -4.65
N GLY A 74 -10.33 -0.97 -4.68
CA GLY A 74 -9.18 -1.15 -3.80
C GLY A 74 -9.51 -1.07 -2.31
N LEU A 75 -10.65 -0.48 -1.95
CA LEU A 75 -11.10 -0.48 -0.54
C LEU A 75 -11.25 -1.89 0.02
N GLU A 76 -11.59 -2.86 -0.81
CA GLU A 76 -11.70 -4.26 -0.36
C GLU A 76 -10.34 -4.78 0.09
N VAL A 77 -9.28 -4.38 -0.61
CA VAL A 77 -7.91 -4.74 -0.22
C VAL A 77 -7.54 -4.05 1.09
N VAL A 78 -7.89 -2.75 1.22
CA VAL A 78 -7.62 -1.99 2.44
C VAL A 78 -8.27 -2.66 3.65
N LYS A 79 -9.53 -3.06 3.52
CA LYS A 79 -10.24 -3.72 4.61
C LYS A 79 -9.58 -5.03 5.01
N GLU A 80 -9.12 -5.80 4.03
CA GLU A 80 -8.42 -7.05 4.31
C GLU A 80 -7.10 -6.79 5.03
N ILE A 81 -6.35 -5.77 4.61
CA ILE A 81 -5.10 -5.39 5.27
C ILE A 81 -5.37 -5.04 6.73
N GLN A 82 -6.38 -4.23 6.99
CA GLN A 82 -6.70 -3.79 8.34
C GLN A 82 -7.13 -4.93 9.24
N THR A 83 -7.85 -5.89 8.69
CA THR A 83 -8.26 -7.07 9.43
C THR A 83 -7.05 -7.96 9.75
N SER A 84 -6.15 -8.12 8.79
CA SER A 84 -4.98 -9.01 8.93
C SER A 84 -3.84 -8.39 9.71
N ASN A 85 -3.63 -7.09 9.54
CA ASN A 85 -2.53 -6.35 10.17
C ASN A 85 -2.94 -4.90 10.40
N PRO A 86 -3.63 -4.62 11.53
CA PRO A 86 -4.12 -3.26 11.81
C PRO A 86 -3.03 -2.18 11.87
N SER A 87 -1.78 -2.56 12.08
CA SER A 87 -0.68 -1.60 12.14
C SER A 87 -0.07 -1.30 10.77
N SER A 88 -0.55 -1.95 9.71
CA SER A 88 -0.07 -1.69 8.36
C SER A 88 -0.35 -0.25 7.95
N ARG A 89 0.60 0.35 7.25
CA ARG A 89 0.48 1.72 6.76
C ARG A 89 0.08 1.68 5.29
N ILE A 90 -1.01 2.36 4.96
CA ILE A 90 -1.64 2.24 3.66
C ILE A 90 -1.75 3.61 2.99
N ILE A 91 -1.32 3.67 1.73
CA ILE A 91 -1.52 4.83 0.87
C ILE A 91 -2.43 4.41 -0.27
N MET A 92 -3.48 5.18 -0.49
CA MET A 92 -4.38 4.98 -1.61
C MET A 92 -3.92 5.80 -2.81
N LEU A 93 -3.93 5.19 -3.98
CA LEU A 93 -3.76 5.91 -5.23
C LEU A 93 -5.13 6.14 -5.84
N THR A 94 -5.38 7.34 -6.32
CA THR A 94 -6.68 7.70 -6.89
C THR A 94 -6.51 8.63 -8.08
N GLY A 95 -7.34 8.44 -9.10
CA GLY A 95 -7.44 9.38 -10.21
C GLY A 95 -8.36 10.53 -9.88
N TYR A 96 -8.41 11.50 -10.78
CA TYR A 96 -9.32 12.63 -10.64
C TYR A 96 -10.75 12.12 -10.54
N GLY A 97 -11.55 12.73 -9.72
CA GLY A 97 -12.93 12.35 -9.51
C GLY A 97 -13.15 11.28 -8.45
N ASN A 98 -12.07 10.67 -7.95
CA ASN A 98 -12.17 9.65 -6.92
C ASN A 98 -11.79 10.14 -5.53
N ILE A 99 -11.57 11.44 -5.36
CA ILE A 99 -11.15 12.00 -4.08
C ILE A 99 -12.17 11.75 -2.96
N PRO A 100 -13.49 11.89 -3.20
CA PRO A 100 -14.45 11.56 -2.14
C PRO A 100 -14.33 10.11 -1.65
N THR A 101 -14.07 9.18 -2.56
CA THR A 101 -13.89 7.77 -2.20
C THR A 101 -12.57 7.56 -1.46
N ALA A 102 -11.52 8.30 -1.84
CA ALA A 102 -10.25 8.27 -1.13
C ALA A 102 -10.39 8.77 0.30
N VAL A 103 -11.20 9.82 0.52
CA VAL A 103 -11.50 10.32 1.86
C VAL A 103 -12.21 9.23 2.66
N ALA A 104 -13.13 8.50 2.04
CA ALA A 104 -13.79 7.37 2.70
C ALA A 104 -12.76 6.29 3.08
N ALA A 105 -11.76 6.05 2.23
CA ALA A 105 -10.69 5.09 2.53
C ALA A 105 -9.87 5.50 3.74
N ILE A 106 -9.61 6.80 3.91
CA ILE A 106 -8.91 7.31 5.07
C ILE A 106 -9.72 7.03 6.34
N LYS A 107 -11.04 7.19 6.27
CA LYS A 107 -11.92 6.86 7.39
C LYS A 107 -11.92 5.36 7.68
N GLU A 108 -11.64 4.52 6.69
CA GLU A 108 -11.48 3.09 6.89
C GLU A 108 -10.09 2.72 7.41
N GLY A 109 -9.20 3.72 7.55
CA GLY A 109 -7.90 3.53 8.16
C GLY A 109 -6.69 3.63 7.24
N ALA A 110 -6.87 4.02 5.98
CA ALA A 110 -5.73 4.36 5.14
C ALA A 110 -5.06 5.61 5.73
N ILE A 111 -3.74 5.68 5.64
CA ILE A 111 -3.00 6.81 6.21
C ILE A 111 -3.17 8.04 5.35
N ASP A 112 -3.13 7.89 4.04
CA ASP A 112 -3.16 9.02 3.12
C ASP A 112 -3.58 8.56 1.73
N TYR A 113 -3.72 9.49 0.82
CA TYR A 113 -3.97 9.19 -0.59
C TYR A 113 -3.12 10.11 -1.46
N LEU A 114 -2.83 9.63 -2.68
CA LEU A 114 -2.13 10.40 -3.70
C LEU A 114 -2.93 10.35 -4.99
N ALA A 115 -3.00 11.48 -5.68
CA ALA A 115 -3.66 11.55 -6.97
C ALA A 115 -2.74 10.97 -8.05
N LYS A 116 -3.32 10.21 -8.97
CA LYS A 116 -2.59 9.75 -10.15
C LYS A 116 -2.63 10.82 -11.25
N PRO A 117 -1.57 10.95 -12.04
CA PRO A 117 -0.31 10.23 -11.95
C PRO A 117 0.54 10.72 -10.78
N ALA A 118 1.07 9.79 -9.99
CA ALA A 118 1.99 10.10 -8.91
C ALA A 118 3.41 9.77 -9.35
N ASP A 119 4.36 10.61 -8.94
CA ASP A 119 5.76 10.27 -9.11
C ASP A 119 6.12 9.22 -8.04
N ALA A 120 6.98 8.29 -8.40
CA ALA A 120 7.44 7.27 -7.46
C ALA A 120 8.06 7.88 -6.21
N ASP A 121 8.68 9.06 -6.33
CA ASP A 121 9.28 9.75 -5.20
C ASP A 121 8.23 10.35 -4.25
N ASP A 122 6.99 10.50 -4.70
CA ASP A 122 5.91 11.01 -3.85
C ASP A 122 5.38 9.94 -2.89
N VAL A 123 5.69 8.70 -3.17
CA VAL A 123 5.26 7.57 -2.35
C VAL A 123 6.28 7.35 -1.23
#